data_a96fc8091899e3e560a643c0bcc2ba17
#
_entry.id   a96fc8091899e3e560a643c0bcc2ba17
#
_cell.length_a   1.000
_cell.length_b   1.000
_cell.length_c   1.000
_cell.angle_alpha   90.00
_cell.angle_beta   90.00
_cell.angle_gamma   90.00
#
_symmetry.space_group_name_H-M   'P 1'
#
loop_
_entity.id
_entity.type
_entity.pdbx_description
1 polymer ?
#
loop_
_entity_poly.entity_id
_entity_poly.type
_entity_poly.pdbx_seq_one_letter_code
_entity_poly.pdbx_strand_id
1 'polypeptide(L)'
;DEEYIMQVIRRDYLSDSTVTIFLIGQHSNEYLGWHEQRYIMRELQASLYNGRGNSRSGILGIVLPAMYDSVYKGSQECISCGSTHNLVNINDSTVIKEFSYNYYIPNDKCAHSEEDRYCVLVKWEDFVNEPNKYIDQAYDKRFESIANKVKVYGNRNWL
;
A
#
# COMPACT_ATOMS: atom_id res chain seq x y z
N ASP A 1 -23.20 -7.83 7.88
CA ASP A 1 -22.64 -8.44 6.67
C ASP A 1 -21.48 -7.60 6.16
N GLU A 2 -20.30 -8.20 6.08
CA GLU A 2 -19.05 -7.51 5.68
C GLU A 2 -19.11 -6.99 4.25
N GLU A 3 -19.72 -7.75 3.35
CA GLU A 3 -19.90 -7.33 1.96
C GLU A 3 -20.76 -6.06 1.87
N TYR A 4 -21.80 -5.97 2.69
CA TYR A 4 -22.61 -4.74 2.76
C TYR A 4 -21.81 -3.53 3.23
N ILE A 5 -20.98 -3.70 4.27
CA ILE A 5 -20.11 -2.62 4.78
C ILE A 5 -19.13 -2.17 3.69
N MET A 6 -18.51 -3.12 2.97
CA MET A 6 -17.61 -2.80 1.87
C MET A 6 -18.31 -2.06 0.73
N GLN A 7 -19.54 -2.45 0.40
CA GLN A 7 -20.35 -1.75 -0.60
C GLN A 7 -20.69 -0.32 -0.17
N VAL A 8 -21.02 -0.11 1.11
CA VAL A 8 -21.29 1.24 1.66
C VAL A 8 -20.04 2.10 1.59
N ILE A 9 -18.88 1.59 2.02
CA ILE A 9 -17.61 2.32 1.93
C ILE A 9 -17.32 2.74 0.48
N ARG A 10 -17.46 1.82 -0.46
CA ARG A 10 -17.23 2.09 -1.89
C ARG A 10 -18.17 3.15 -2.44
N ARG A 11 -19.47 2.97 -2.19
CA ARG A 11 -20.51 3.86 -2.73
C ARG A 11 -20.47 5.26 -2.12
N ASP A 12 -20.36 5.35 -0.80
CA ASP A 12 -20.62 6.59 -0.08
C ASP A 12 -19.34 7.38 0.22
N TYR A 13 -18.17 6.72 0.24
CA TYR A 13 -16.90 7.35 0.61
C TYR A 13 -15.81 7.29 -0.45
N LEU A 14 -15.82 6.29 -1.32
CA LEU A 14 -14.75 6.08 -2.30
C LEU A 14 -15.19 6.25 -3.76
N SER A 15 -16.47 6.42 -4.05
CA SER A 15 -16.97 6.51 -5.44
C SER A 15 -16.29 7.61 -6.26
N ASP A 16 -15.95 8.72 -5.63
CA ASP A 16 -15.30 9.88 -6.24
C ASP A 16 -13.79 9.96 -5.92
N SER A 17 -13.28 8.99 -5.14
CA SER A 17 -11.87 8.93 -4.76
C SER A 17 -11.04 8.27 -5.85
N THR A 18 -9.91 8.87 -6.20
CA THR A 18 -8.97 8.33 -7.17
C THR A 18 -7.62 7.91 -6.55
N VAL A 19 -7.31 8.45 -5.39
CA VAL A 19 -6.12 8.10 -4.60
C VAL A 19 -6.51 7.98 -3.13
N THR A 20 -6.08 6.90 -2.49
CA THR A 20 -6.20 6.70 -1.06
C THR A 20 -4.84 6.88 -0.41
N ILE A 21 -4.78 7.75 0.60
CA ILE A 21 -3.57 7.99 1.40
C ILE A 21 -3.61 7.11 2.64
N PHE A 22 -2.55 6.30 2.81
CA PHE A 22 -2.33 5.47 3.97
C PHE A 22 -1.16 6.01 4.79
N LEU A 23 -1.43 6.48 6.01
CA LEU A 23 -0.40 6.98 6.91
C LEU A 23 0.27 5.82 7.65
N ILE A 24 1.58 5.67 7.47
CA ILE A 24 2.38 4.62 8.10
C ILE A 24 3.00 5.18 9.38
N GLY A 25 2.40 4.84 10.49
CA GLY A 25 2.78 5.22 11.84
C GLY A 25 3.05 4.01 12.74
N GLN A 26 3.24 4.24 14.02
CA GLN A 26 3.56 3.21 15.02
C GLN A 26 2.43 2.16 15.19
N HIS A 27 1.21 2.49 14.79
CA HIS A 27 0.03 1.62 14.91
C HIS A 27 -0.48 1.13 13.54
N SER A 28 0.37 1.08 12.52
CA SER A 28 0.00 0.65 11.16
C SER A 28 0.28 -0.83 10.87
N ASN A 29 0.90 -1.56 11.81
CA ASN A 29 1.39 -2.92 11.57
C ASN A 29 0.28 -3.98 11.67
N GLU A 30 0.50 -5.10 10.97
CA GLU A 30 -0.41 -6.24 10.92
C GLU A 30 -0.59 -6.92 12.28
N TYR A 31 0.44 -6.89 13.15
CA TYR A 31 0.43 -7.58 14.44
C TYR A 31 -0.53 -6.99 15.48
N LEU A 32 -1.04 -5.78 15.27
CA LEU A 32 -2.11 -5.22 16.12
C LEU A 32 -3.43 -5.99 15.97
N GLY A 33 -3.56 -6.77 14.89
CA GLY A 33 -4.69 -7.64 14.66
C GLY A 33 -5.97 -6.92 14.21
N TRP A 34 -7.01 -7.74 14.01
CA TRP A 34 -8.27 -7.29 13.43
C TRP A 34 -8.99 -6.20 14.24
N HIS A 35 -9.04 -6.33 15.54
CA HIS A 35 -9.80 -5.38 16.35
C HIS A 35 -9.32 -3.94 16.21
N GLU A 36 -8.01 -3.75 16.10
CA GLU A 36 -7.39 -2.43 15.97
C GLU A 36 -7.37 -1.94 14.51
N GLN A 37 -7.17 -2.85 13.56
CA GLN A 37 -6.90 -2.52 12.15
C GLN A 37 -8.09 -2.71 11.21
N ARG A 38 -9.23 -3.23 11.67
CA ARG A 38 -10.35 -3.62 10.81
C ARG A 38 -10.87 -2.53 9.86
N TYR A 39 -10.90 -1.29 10.32
CA TYR A 39 -11.40 -0.17 9.52
C TYR A 39 -10.41 0.19 8.41
N ILE A 40 -9.13 0.31 8.76
CA ILE A 40 -8.05 0.60 7.81
C ILE A 40 -7.92 -0.52 6.78
N MET A 41 -7.97 -1.77 7.21
CA MET A 41 -7.97 -2.93 6.32
C MET A 41 -9.14 -2.88 5.33
N ARG A 42 -10.34 -2.59 5.79
CA ARG A 42 -11.54 -2.48 4.94
C ARG A 42 -11.45 -1.31 3.97
N GLU A 43 -10.95 -0.17 4.41
CA GLU A 43 -10.75 0.99 3.52
C GLU A 43 -9.75 0.68 2.41
N LEU A 44 -8.61 0.05 2.72
CA LEU A 44 -7.65 -0.35 1.71
C LEU A 44 -8.19 -1.46 0.79
N GLN A 45 -8.91 -2.44 1.32
CA GLN A 45 -9.58 -3.47 0.51
C GLN A 45 -10.57 -2.83 -0.46
N ALA A 46 -11.40 -1.89 0.02
CA ALA A 46 -12.35 -1.16 -0.81
C ALA A 46 -11.65 -0.33 -1.90
N SER A 47 -10.55 0.34 -1.55
CA SER A 47 -9.76 1.15 -2.47
C SER A 47 -9.08 0.31 -3.55
N LEU A 48 -8.62 -0.88 -3.21
CA LEU A 48 -7.94 -1.81 -4.13
C LEU A 48 -8.91 -2.60 -5.02
N TYR A 49 -10.17 -2.69 -4.64
CA TYR A 49 -11.18 -3.40 -5.42
C TYR A 49 -11.43 -2.71 -6.76
N ASN A 50 -11.50 -3.51 -7.82
CA ASN A 50 -11.87 -3.06 -9.16
C ASN A 50 -13.00 -3.94 -9.69
N GLY A 51 -14.19 -3.37 -9.83
CA GLY A 51 -15.37 -4.11 -10.25
C GLY A 51 -16.54 -3.20 -10.60
N ARG A 52 -17.70 -3.79 -10.77
CA ARG A 52 -18.89 -3.06 -11.19
C ARG A 52 -19.22 -1.93 -10.21
N GLY A 53 -19.23 -0.70 -10.72
CA GLY A 53 -19.57 0.50 -9.94
C GLY A 53 -18.44 1.04 -9.05
N ASN A 54 -17.23 0.47 -9.14
CA ASN A 54 -16.07 0.96 -8.40
C ASN A 54 -14.78 0.82 -9.21
N SER A 55 -14.12 1.94 -9.48
CA SER A 55 -12.77 1.96 -10.03
C SER A 55 -11.75 1.89 -8.90
N ARG A 56 -10.69 1.09 -9.10
CA ARG A 56 -9.60 1.01 -8.13
C ARG A 56 -8.95 2.37 -7.92
N SER A 57 -8.69 2.74 -6.66
CA SER A 57 -7.90 3.92 -6.29
C SER A 57 -6.40 3.61 -6.35
N GLY A 58 -5.58 4.61 -6.68
CA GLY A 58 -4.15 4.56 -6.41
C GLY A 58 -3.91 4.57 -4.90
N ILE A 59 -2.83 3.93 -4.43
CA ILE A 59 -2.50 3.87 -3.01
C ILE A 59 -1.17 4.61 -2.76
N LEU A 60 -1.21 5.61 -1.89
CA LEU A 60 -0.05 6.38 -1.47
C LEU A 60 0.22 6.13 0.02
N GLY A 61 1.29 5.43 0.32
CA GLY A 61 1.79 5.25 1.69
C GLY A 61 2.73 6.38 2.08
N ILE A 62 2.41 7.09 3.15
CA ILE A 62 3.25 8.17 3.70
C ILE A 62 3.85 7.70 5.01
N VAL A 63 5.16 7.54 5.03
CA VAL A 63 5.89 7.11 6.24
C VAL A 63 6.08 8.31 7.15
N LEU A 64 5.50 8.24 8.35
CA LEU A 64 5.64 9.28 9.37
C LEU A 64 7.05 9.24 10.00
N PRO A 65 7.57 10.37 10.50
CA PRO A 65 8.95 10.46 11.02
C PRO A 65 9.31 9.41 12.05
N ALA A 66 8.40 9.06 12.95
CA ALA A 66 8.60 8.03 13.97
C ALA A 66 8.89 6.62 13.40
N MET A 67 8.59 6.40 12.11
CA MET A 67 8.77 5.10 11.44
C MET A 67 9.96 5.06 10.48
N TYR A 68 10.70 6.14 10.30
CA TYR A 68 11.81 6.17 9.34
C TYR A 68 12.85 5.08 9.60
N ASP A 69 13.28 4.93 10.84
CA ASP A 69 14.28 3.92 11.22
C ASP A 69 13.74 2.48 11.14
N SER A 70 12.45 2.30 11.31
CA SER A 70 11.78 0.99 11.18
C SER A 70 11.58 0.58 9.73
N VAL A 71 11.31 1.53 8.83
CA VAL A 71 11.02 1.29 7.42
C VAL A 71 12.28 1.32 6.57
N TYR A 72 13.12 2.36 6.69
CA TYR A 72 14.30 2.56 5.85
C TYR A 72 15.55 2.03 6.53
N LYS A 73 16.08 0.90 6.06
CA LYS A 73 17.20 0.16 6.67
C LYS A 73 18.56 0.39 6.00
N GLY A 74 18.65 1.39 5.13
CA GLY A 74 19.87 1.62 4.38
C GLY A 74 20.00 0.72 3.16
N SER A 75 21.22 0.41 2.75
CA SER A 75 21.52 -0.39 1.57
C SER A 75 22.37 -1.60 1.88
N GLN A 76 22.21 -2.65 1.06
CA GLN A 76 22.94 -3.90 1.19
C GLN A 76 23.37 -4.41 -0.18
N GLU A 77 24.55 -5.00 -0.25
CA GLU A 77 25.02 -5.71 -1.44
C GLU A 77 24.18 -6.96 -1.68
N CYS A 78 23.72 -7.11 -2.92
CA CYS A 78 22.91 -8.25 -3.33
C CYS A 78 23.79 -9.42 -3.79
N ILE A 79 23.64 -10.56 -3.15
CA ILE A 79 24.39 -11.79 -3.49
C ILE A 79 24.01 -12.27 -4.91
N SER A 80 22.78 -12.03 -5.36
CA SER A 80 22.30 -12.53 -6.65
C SER A 80 22.80 -11.73 -7.86
N CYS A 81 22.96 -10.41 -7.73
CA CYS A 81 23.37 -9.56 -8.87
C CYS A 81 24.65 -8.76 -8.64
N GLY A 82 25.23 -8.80 -7.43
CA GLY A 82 26.43 -8.05 -7.06
C GLY A 82 26.25 -6.54 -6.92
N SER A 83 25.03 -6.03 -7.15
CA SER A 83 24.69 -4.60 -7.00
C SER A 83 24.17 -4.29 -5.61
N THR A 84 24.20 -3.02 -5.23
CA THR A 84 23.64 -2.55 -3.97
C THR A 84 22.17 -2.20 -4.12
N HIS A 85 21.32 -2.69 -3.23
CA HIS A 85 19.90 -2.37 -3.17
C HIS A 85 19.53 -1.72 -1.84
N ASN A 86 18.59 -0.79 -1.89
CA ASN A 86 18.02 -0.18 -0.69
C ASN A 86 17.09 -1.18 0.00
N LEU A 87 17.23 -1.29 1.32
CA LEU A 87 16.36 -2.10 2.17
C LEU A 87 15.23 -1.25 2.72
N VAL A 88 14.01 -1.63 2.35
CA VAL A 88 12.78 -0.98 2.82
C VAL A 88 11.91 -2.04 3.47
N ASN A 89 11.71 -1.93 4.79
CA ASN A 89 10.87 -2.84 5.57
C ASN A 89 9.40 -2.47 5.45
N ILE A 90 8.76 -2.94 4.42
CA ILE A 90 7.30 -2.91 4.25
C ILE A 90 6.82 -4.34 4.38
N ASN A 91 6.46 -4.72 5.61
CA ASN A 91 6.07 -6.08 6.00
C ASN A 91 5.10 -6.03 7.20
N ASP A 92 4.72 -7.18 7.74
CA ASP A 92 3.76 -7.31 8.83
C ASP A 92 4.14 -6.54 10.11
N SER A 93 5.44 -6.25 10.31
CA SER A 93 5.91 -5.45 11.45
C SER A 93 5.72 -3.94 11.29
N THR A 94 5.47 -3.46 10.08
CA THR A 94 5.37 -2.03 9.76
C THR A 94 4.02 -1.62 9.22
N VAL A 95 3.37 -2.45 8.41
CA VAL A 95 2.10 -2.15 7.74
C VAL A 95 1.17 -3.35 7.70
N ILE A 96 -0.08 -3.12 7.36
CA ILE A 96 -1.07 -4.18 7.09
C ILE A 96 -0.81 -4.84 5.73
N LYS A 97 -1.28 -6.09 5.58
CA LYS A 97 -1.02 -6.92 4.38
C LYS A 97 -1.59 -6.32 3.10
N GLU A 98 -2.71 -5.63 3.16
CA GLU A 98 -3.31 -4.93 2.02
C GLU A 98 -2.33 -3.97 1.37
N PHE A 99 -1.46 -3.33 2.16
CA PHE A 99 -0.41 -2.47 1.65
C PHE A 99 0.83 -3.26 1.23
N SER A 100 1.40 -4.08 2.12
CA SER A 100 2.69 -4.76 1.87
C SER A 100 2.65 -5.69 0.66
N TYR A 101 1.55 -6.39 0.42
CA TYR A 101 1.41 -7.32 -0.71
C TYR A 101 1.18 -6.61 -2.06
N ASN A 102 0.84 -5.33 -2.04
CA ASN A 102 0.73 -4.48 -3.23
C ASN A 102 1.91 -3.50 -3.38
N TYR A 103 2.81 -3.48 -2.41
CA TYR A 103 4.11 -2.83 -2.47
C TYR A 103 5.20 -3.82 -2.94
N TYR A 104 5.23 -5.03 -2.40
CA TYR A 104 6.11 -6.11 -2.83
C TYR A 104 5.31 -7.19 -3.58
N ILE A 105 4.86 -6.85 -4.79
CA ILE A 105 4.22 -7.83 -5.67
C ILE A 105 5.29 -8.80 -6.17
N PRO A 106 5.10 -10.15 -6.00
CA PRO A 106 6.09 -11.13 -6.39
C PRO A 106 6.51 -11.01 -7.87
N ASN A 107 7.82 -11.05 -8.12
CA ASN A 107 8.42 -11.08 -9.44
C ASN A 107 9.69 -11.95 -9.44
N ASP A 108 10.32 -12.12 -10.60
CA ASP A 108 11.56 -12.93 -10.77
C ASP A 108 12.86 -12.12 -10.55
N LYS A 109 12.74 -10.84 -10.13
CA LYS A 109 13.88 -9.95 -9.90
C LYS A 109 14.41 -10.09 -8.48
N CYS A 110 15.69 -9.79 -8.27
CA CYS A 110 16.28 -9.73 -6.93
C CYS A 110 15.86 -8.47 -6.13
N ALA A 111 15.33 -7.47 -6.80
CA ALA A 111 14.82 -6.24 -6.19
C ALA A 111 13.59 -5.72 -6.94
N HIS A 112 12.76 -4.96 -6.24
CA HIS A 112 11.61 -4.27 -6.83
C HIS A 112 11.99 -2.85 -7.22
N SER A 113 11.72 -2.46 -8.46
CA SER A 113 11.73 -1.08 -8.93
C SER A 113 10.34 -0.44 -8.77
N GLU A 114 10.20 0.85 -9.06
CA GLU A 114 8.92 1.55 -8.98
C GLU A 114 7.83 0.92 -9.87
N GLU A 115 8.19 0.41 -11.03
CA GLU A 115 7.28 -0.27 -11.95
C GLU A 115 6.76 -1.62 -11.44
N ASP A 116 7.45 -2.23 -10.47
CA ASP A 116 7.09 -3.51 -9.86
C ASP A 116 6.11 -3.36 -8.69
N ARG A 117 5.73 -2.13 -8.34
CA ARG A 117 4.92 -1.78 -7.18
C ARG A 117 3.64 -1.08 -7.60
N TYR A 118 2.52 -1.47 -7.00
CA TYR A 118 1.28 -0.71 -7.14
C TYR A 118 1.18 0.43 -6.12
N CYS A 119 1.50 0.15 -4.85
CA CYS A 119 1.53 1.16 -3.81
C CYS A 119 2.77 2.04 -3.95
N VAL A 120 2.58 3.35 -3.91
CA VAL A 120 3.65 4.35 -3.85
C VAL A 120 4.02 4.57 -2.39
N LEU A 121 5.31 4.73 -2.09
CA LEU A 121 5.83 4.98 -0.75
C LEU A 121 6.65 6.26 -0.74
N VAL A 122 6.42 7.12 0.26
CA VAL A 122 7.14 8.37 0.41
C VAL A 122 7.34 8.73 1.88
N LYS A 123 8.44 9.39 2.21
CA LYS A 123 8.63 10.00 3.53
C LYS A 123 7.74 11.22 3.69
N TRP A 124 7.29 11.49 4.90
CA TRP A 124 6.46 12.65 5.23
C TRP A 124 7.08 13.97 4.73
N GLU A 125 8.35 14.19 4.98
CA GLU A 125 9.05 15.43 4.58
C GLU A 125 9.11 15.62 3.06
N ASP A 126 9.33 14.54 2.29
CA ASP A 126 9.33 14.60 0.83
C ASP A 126 7.92 14.84 0.28
N PHE A 127 6.91 14.21 0.89
CA PHE A 127 5.52 14.43 0.54
C PHE A 127 5.09 15.89 0.76
N VAL A 128 5.44 16.48 1.90
CA VAL A 128 5.10 17.87 2.22
C VAL A 128 5.74 18.85 1.22
N ASN A 129 6.94 18.54 0.74
CA ASN A 129 7.63 19.37 -0.25
C ASN A 129 7.00 19.28 -1.66
N GLU A 130 6.57 18.08 -2.08
CA GLU A 130 6.05 17.85 -3.43
C GLU A 130 4.78 16.97 -3.42
N PRO A 131 3.68 17.38 -2.74
CA PRO A 131 2.53 16.50 -2.56
C PRO A 131 1.88 16.07 -3.87
N ASN A 132 1.75 16.95 -4.83
CA ASN A 132 1.13 16.65 -6.12
C ASN A 132 1.90 15.59 -6.91
N LYS A 133 3.22 15.61 -6.87
CA LYS A 133 4.07 14.60 -7.52
C LYS A 133 3.72 13.17 -7.08
N TYR A 134 3.59 12.96 -5.79
CA TYR A 134 3.33 11.63 -5.24
C TYR A 134 1.86 11.21 -5.37
N ILE A 135 0.94 12.17 -5.30
CA ILE A 135 -0.48 11.93 -5.58
C ILE A 135 -0.66 11.53 -7.04
N ASP A 136 -0.06 12.26 -7.97
CA ASP A 136 -0.11 11.96 -9.41
C ASP A 136 0.52 10.61 -9.71
N GLN A 137 1.66 10.29 -9.10
CA GLN A 137 2.31 8.99 -9.24
C GLN A 137 1.40 7.85 -8.79
N ALA A 138 0.73 7.97 -7.64
CA ALA A 138 -0.22 6.98 -7.16
C ALA A 138 -1.46 6.89 -8.07
N TYR A 139 -1.93 8.01 -8.58
CA TYR A 139 -3.02 8.07 -9.56
C TYR A 139 -2.66 7.30 -10.85
N ASP A 140 -1.47 7.52 -11.38
CA ASP A 140 -1.00 6.91 -12.64
C ASP A 140 -0.86 5.39 -12.52
N LYS A 141 -0.51 4.86 -11.33
CA LYS A 141 -0.44 3.41 -11.06
C LYS A 141 -1.71 2.65 -11.45
N ARG A 142 -2.85 3.30 -11.45
CA ARG A 142 -4.14 2.72 -11.84
C ARG A 142 -4.16 2.27 -13.31
N PHE A 143 -3.34 2.89 -14.14
CA PHE A 143 -3.28 2.68 -15.60
C PHE A 143 -2.06 1.90 -16.04
N GLU A 144 -1.11 1.65 -15.15
CA GLU A 144 0.07 0.85 -15.42
C GLU A 144 -0.24 -0.66 -15.43
N SER A 145 0.60 -1.45 -16.09
CA SER A 145 0.43 -2.91 -16.16
C SER A 145 0.41 -3.59 -14.79
N ILE A 146 1.09 -3.00 -13.80
CA ILE A 146 1.13 -3.51 -12.41
C ILE A 146 -0.26 -3.56 -11.78
N ALA A 147 -1.19 -2.71 -12.19
CA ALA A 147 -2.57 -2.72 -11.70
C ALA A 147 -3.29 -4.07 -11.92
N ASN A 148 -2.88 -4.82 -12.94
CA ASN A 148 -3.42 -6.16 -13.21
C ASN A 148 -2.94 -7.23 -12.22
N LYS A 149 -1.91 -6.95 -11.43
CA LYS A 149 -1.33 -7.84 -10.43
C LYS A 149 -1.73 -7.50 -9.00
N VAL A 150 -2.57 -6.48 -8.81
CA VAL A 150 -3.06 -6.07 -7.49
C VAL A 150 -3.82 -7.20 -6.83
N LYS A 151 -3.53 -7.42 -5.55
CA LYS A 151 -4.23 -8.40 -4.71
C LYS A 151 -5.22 -7.68 -3.80
N VAL A 152 -6.48 -8.12 -3.89
CA VAL A 152 -7.53 -7.69 -2.97
C VAL A 152 -7.85 -8.87 -2.06
N TYR A 153 -7.58 -8.72 -0.77
CA TYR A 153 -7.94 -9.71 0.23
C TYR A 153 -9.40 -9.50 0.62
N GLY A 154 -10.31 -10.35 0.07
CA GLY A 154 -11.65 -10.53 0.62
C GLY A 154 -11.61 -11.58 1.72
N ASN A 155 -12.51 -11.48 2.70
CA ASN A 155 -12.71 -12.47 3.78
C ASN A 155 -11.40 -13.10 4.31
N ARG A 156 -10.64 -12.33 5.07
CA ARG A 156 -9.71 -12.94 5.99
C ARG A 156 -10.57 -13.66 7.05
N ASN A 157 -10.56 -14.99 7.04
CA ASN A 157 -11.08 -15.77 8.16
C ASN A 157 -10.23 -15.45 9.38
N TRP A 158 -10.71 -14.53 10.18
CA TRP A 158 -10.12 -14.15 11.45
C TRP A 158 -10.59 -15.17 12.48
N LEU A 159 -9.79 -16.20 12.66
CA LEU A 159 -9.85 -17.07 13.82
C LEU A 159 -9.01 -16.48 14.95
#